data_e5c818fc95feacc0056ba531875032de
#
_entry.id   e5c818fc95feacc0056ba531875032de
#
_cell.length_a   1.000
_cell.length_b   1.000
_cell.length_c   1.000
_cell.angle_alpha   90.00
_cell.angle_beta   90.00
_cell.angle_gamma   90.00
#
_symmetry.space_group_name_H-M   'P 1'
#
loop_
_entity.id
_entity.type
_entity.pdbx_description
1 polymer ?
#
loop_
_entity_poly.entity_id
_entity_poly.type
_entity_poly.pdbx_seq_one_letter_code
_entity_poly.pdbx_strand_id
1 'polypeptide(L)' 'MRKFKHYKGGQYEFVCEAIQESDLSPVIVYRSHDGRIWTRPKENFFEWIEVDGVKLPRFTEI' A
#
# COMPACT_ATOMS: atom_id res chain seq x y z
N MET A 1 -5.52 -9.09 -11.75
CA MET A 1 -4.50 -8.23 -11.12
C MET A 1 -5.03 -7.70 -9.80
N ARG A 2 -4.21 -7.76 -8.77
CA ARG A 2 -4.65 -7.32 -7.43
C ARG A 2 -4.74 -5.80 -7.38
N LYS A 3 -5.85 -5.30 -6.87
CA LYS A 3 -6.07 -3.86 -6.70
C LYS A 3 -6.39 -3.57 -5.25
N PHE A 4 -5.96 -2.40 -4.80
CA PHE A 4 -6.21 -1.93 -3.44
C PHE A 4 -6.79 -0.52 -3.48
N LYS A 5 -7.63 -0.24 -2.50
CA LYS A 5 -8.19 1.10 -2.32
C LYS A 5 -7.60 1.70 -1.04
N HIS A 6 -7.03 2.90 -1.15
CA HIS A 6 -6.55 3.64 0.01
C HIS A 6 -7.74 4.19 0.80
N TYR A 7 -7.61 4.28 2.12
CA TYR A 7 -8.71 4.76 2.95
C TYR A 7 -9.18 6.18 2.59
N LYS A 8 -8.31 6.97 1.97
CA LYS A 8 -8.67 8.30 1.47
C LYS A 8 -9.29 8.29 0.08
N GLY A 9 -9.47 7.13 -0.53
CA GLY A 9 -10.23 6.94 -1.75
C GLY A 9 -9.46 6.58 -3.01
N GLY A 10 -8.16 6.76 -3.07
CA GLY A 10 -7.38 6.42 -4.27
C GLY A 10 -7.32 4.91 -4.51
N GLN A 11 -7.34 4.50 -5.79
CA GLN A 11 -7.19 3.11 -6.18
C GLN A 11 -5.79 2.87 -6.74
N TYR A 12 -5.22 1.71 -6.43
CA TYR A 12 -3.85 1.36 -6.80
C TYR A 12 -3.77 -0.09 -7.23
N GLU A 13 -2.84 -0.37 -8.15
CA GLU A 13 -2.53 -1.73 -8.58
C GLU A 13 -1.33 -2.25 -7.80
N PHE A 14 -1.48 -3.43 -7.21
CA PHE A 14 -0.36 -4.13 -6.59
C PHE A 14 0.55 -4.66 -7.71
N VAL A 15 1.83 -4.32 -7.65
CA VAL A 15 2.81 -4.81 -8.63
C VAL A 15 3.55 -6.03 -8.07
N CYS A 16 4.24 -5.87 -6.95
CA CYS A 16 5.00 -6.96 -6.32
C CYS A 16 5.47 -6.56 -4.93
N GLU A 17 5.98 -7.55 -4.22
CA GLU A 17 6.77 -7.31 -3.02
C GLU A 17 8.24 -7.27 -3.44
N ALA A 18 9.01 -6.37 -2.85
CA ALA A 18 10.43 -6.22 -3.14
C ALA A 18 11.21 -6.03 -1.85
N ILE A 19 12.52 -6.03 -1.97
CA ILE A 19 13.42 -5.80 -0.82
C ILE A 19 14.15 -4.47 -1.07
N GLN A 20 14.09 -3.59 -0.09
CA GLN A 20 14.86 -2.35 -0.13
C GLN A 20 16.31 -2.68 0.19
N GLU A 21 17.19 -2.40 -0.75
CA GLU A 21 18.57 -2.84 -0.64
C GLU A 21 19.31 -2.23 0.55
N SER A 22 19.03 -0.97 0.86
CA SER A 22 19.79 -0.23 1.89
C SER A 22 19.68 -0.85 3.28
N ASP A 23 18.56 -1.49 3.62
CA ASP A 23 18.31 -2.03 4.94
C ASP A 23 17.69 -3.44 4.92
N LEU A 24 17.54 -4.02 3.73
CA LEU A 24 16.95 -5.34 3.51
C LEU A 24 15.51 -5.45 4.02
N SER A 25 14.79 -4.35 4.10
CA SER A 25 13.41 -4.38 4.55
C SER A 25 12.46 -4.72 3.41
N PRO A 26 11.34 -5.43 3.67
CA PRO A 26 10.35 -5.70 2.65
C PRO A 26 9.53 -4.46 2.34
N VAL A 27 9.27 -4.21 1.06
CA VAL A 27 8.42 -3.12 0.59
C VAL A 27 7.39 -3.66 -0.38
N ILE A 28 6.28 -2.94 -0.48
CA ILE A 28 5.25 -3.20 -1.49
C ILE A 28 5.44 -2.20 -2.61
N VAL A 29 5.48 -2.71 -3.83
CA VAL A 29 5.56 -1.89 -5.05
C VAL A 29 4.15 -1.84 -5.65
N TYR A 30 3.66 -0.64 -5.91
CA TYR A 30 2.31 -0.46 -6.43
C TYR A 30 2.27 0.71 -7.40
N ARG A 31 1.23 0.73 -8.25
CA ARG A 31 1.05 1.74 -9.29
C ARG A 31 -0.17 2.57 -8.98
N SER A 32 -0.02 3.89 -9.05
CA SER A 32 -1.14 4.82 -8.92
C SER A 32 -1.84 5.01 -10.26
N HIS A 33 -3.03 5.62 -10.21
CA HIS A 33 -3.87 5.89 -11.38
C HIS A 33 -3.12 6.64 -12.49
N ASP A 34 -2.22 7.54 -12.12
CA ASP A 34 -1.46 8.34 -13.08
C ASP A 34 -0.25 7.61 -13.67
N GLY A 35 -0.09 6.32 -13.38
CA GLY A 35 0.98 5.48 -13.92
C GLY A 35 2.27 5.51 -13.11
N ARG A 36 2.35 6.28 -12.04
CA ARG A 36 3.55 6.32 -11.20
C ARG A 36 3.68 5.03 -10.40
N ILE A 37 4.92 4.62 -10.21
CA ILE A 37 5.25 3.43 -9.40
C ILE A 37 5.77 3.92 -8.06
N TRP A 38 5.23 3.34 -6.98
CA TRP A 38 5.54 3.72 -5.62
C TRP A 38 6.02 2.52 -4.82
N THR A 39 6.77 2.80 -3.78
CA THR A 39 7.11 1.79 -2.78
C THR A 39 6.67 2.29 -1.40
N ARG A 40 6.26 1.35 -0.56
CA ARG A 40 5.91 1.62 0.84
C ARG A 40 6.37 0.44 1.67
N PRO A 41 6.92 0.64 2.86
CA PRO A 41 7.26 -0.48 3.74
C PRO A 41 6.07 -1.42 3.89
N LYS A 42 6.33 -2.73 3.81
CA LYS A 42 5.27 -3.74 3.83
C LYS A 42 4.36 -3.60 5.05
N GLU A 43 4.95 -3.48 6.24
CA GLU A 43 4.17 -3.33 7.47
C GLU A 43 3.31 -2.07 7.47
N ASN A 44 3.80 -1.01 6.83
CA ASN A 44 3.07 0.25 6.71
C ASN A 44 1.94 0.13 5.71
N PHE A 45 2.16 -0.60 4.61
CA PHE A 45 1.13 -0.84 3.58
C PHE A 45 -0.07 -1.59 4.17
N PHE A 46 0.18 -2.59 5.01
CA PHE A 46 -0.87 -3.41 5.62
C PHE A 46 -1.29 -2.93 7.00
N GLU A 47 -0.84 -1.76 7.41
CA GLU A 47 -1.14 -1.22 8.73
C GLU A 47 -2.61 -0.85 8.86
N TRP A 48 -3.19 -1.15 10.02
CA TRP A 48 -4.50 -0.64 10.41
C TRP A 48 -4.31 0.72 11.05
N ILE A 49 -5.16 1.65 10.68
CA ILE A 49 -5.14 3.02 11.17
C ILE A 49 -6.46 3.34 11.87
N GLU A 50 -6.49 4.44 12.61
CA GLU A 50 -7.70 4.87 13.28
C GLU A 50 -8.11 6.23 12.73
N VAL A 51 -9.37 6.32 12.29
CA VAL A 51 -9.95 7.55 11.77
C VAL A 51 -11.28 7.76 12.48
N ASP A 52 -11.41 8.88 13.18
CA ASP A 52 -12.63 9.23 13.94
C ASP A 52 -13.07 8.11 14.87
N GLY A 53 -12.12 7.46 15.54
CA GLY A 53 -12.39 6.38 16.49
C GLY A 53 -12.68 5.02 15.84
N VAL A 54 -12.64 4.92 14.51
CA VAL A 54 -12.88 3.68 13.79
C VAL A 54 -11.57 3.14 13.24
N LYS A 55 -11.29 1.87 13.51
CA LYS A 55 -10.10 1.20 12.97
C LYS A 55 -10.41 0.62 11.60
N LEU A 56 -9.53 0.89 10.64
CA LEU A 56 -9.65 0.37 9.27
C LEU A 56 -8.26 0.18 8.67
N PRO A 57 -8.12 -0.71 7.67
CA PRO A 57 -6.84 -0.88 7.01
C PRO A 57 -6.52 0.35 6.16
N ARG A 58 -5.23 0.69 6.10
CA ARG A 58 -4.75 1.79 5.25
C ARG A 58 -5.09 1.52 3.78
N PHE A 59 -4.92 0.27 3.34
CA PHE A 59 -5.31 -0.20 2.01
C PHE A 59 -6.20 -1.41 2.15
N THR A 60 -7.27 -1.44 1.39
CA THR A 60 -8.21 -2.57 1.34
C THR A 60 -8.17 -3.18 -0.05
N GLU A 61 -7.98 -4.48 -0.13
CA GLU A 61 -8.02 -5.18 -1.41
C GLU A 61 -9.45 -5.19 -1.96
N ILE A 62 -9.58 -4.87 -3.23
CA ILE A 62 -10.88 -4.79 -3.92
C ILE A 62 -10.96 -5.74 -5.11
#